data_b186ec133c6f5c0882c2ef580ef1dfea
#
_entry.id   b186ec133c6f5c0882c2ef580ef1dfea
#
_cell.length_a   1.000
_cell.length_b   1.000
_cell.length_c   1.000
_cell.angle_alpha   90.00
_cell.angle_beta   90.00
_cell.angle_gamma   90.00
#
_symmetry.space_group_name_H-M   'P 1'
#
loop_
_entity.id
_entity.type
_entity.pdbx_description
1 polymer ?
#
loop_
_entity_poly.entity_id
_entity_poly.type
_entity_poly.pdbx_seq_one_letter_code
_entity_poly.pdbx_strand_id
1 'polypeptide(L)'
;MSLELLDIDAPKSFIAGAKIDPSVCDGMIDFFNTCEYLEKEPGQSGAGVDKSVKDSIDMTIPVHLRDSRVEAFIEQLAYVTMAYIERYPGFGKMAWDLVAPFNIQKYEPGGGYFALHTEKMSAHPEATNRVMAWMTYLNTVEEGGETYFPTQQAKIKPAKGLTLLWPADWTHLHQGCVAPNETKMIVTGWYDYVGTTDTRSLLQQETSTE
;
A
#
# COMPACT_ATOMS: atom_id res chain seq x y z
N MET A 1 -6.15 -7.50 -19.83
CA MET A 1 -4.86 -8.16 -19.50
C MET A 1 -5.09 -8.94 -18.22
N SER A 2 -4.92 -10.26 -18.20
CA SER A 2 -5.03 -11.04 -16.96
C SER A 2 -3.68 -11.00 -16.24
N LEU A 3 -3.64 -10.44 -15.04
CA LEU A 3 -2.47 -10.50 -14.18
C LEU A 3 -2.45 -11.85 -13.47
N GLU A 4 -1.33 -12.56 -13.56
CA GLU A 4 -1.12 -13.78 -12.82
C GLU A 4 -0.60 -13.47 -11.42
N LEU A 5 -1.28 -13.97 -10.39
CA LEU A 5 -0.81 -13.85 -9.02
C LEU A 5 0.43 -14.71 -8.81
N LEU A 6 1.45 -14.08 -8.25
CA LEU A 6 2.65 -14.79 -7.80
C LEU A 6 2.37 -15.45 -6.44
N ASP A 7 2.77 -16.69 -6.28
CA ASP A 7 2.83 -17.36 -4.97
C ASP A 7 4.03 -16.78 -4.20
N ILE A 8 3.72 -15.88 -3.27
CA ILE A 8 4.72 -15.25 -2.43
C ILE A 8 4.73 -15.97 -1.11
N ASP A 9 5.41 -17.09 -1.10
CA ASP A 9 5.66 -17.97 0.03
C ASP A 9 4.41 -18.39 0.83
N ALA A 10 4.31 -19.65 1.16
CA ALA A 10 3.22 -20.34 1.87
C ALA A 10 1.79 -20.10 1.32
N PRO A 11 1.14 -21.14 0.76
CA PRO A 11 -0.19 -21.07 0.11
C PRO A 11 -1.34 -20.58 1.00
N LYS A 12 -1.12 -20.41 2.31
CA LYS A 12 -2.10 -19.98 3.32
C LYS A 12 -1.71 -18.68 4.02
N SER A 13 -0.74 -17.95 3.50
CA SER A 13 -0.25 -16.73 4.15
C SER A 13 -1.20 -15.55 4.03
N PHE A 14 -2.15 -15.57 3.09
CA PHE A 14 -2.96 -14.42 2.66
C PHE A 14 -2.12 -13.23 2.17
N ILE A 15 -0.82 -13.43 1.95
CA ILE A 15 0.04 -12.49 1.22
C ILE A 15 0.04 -12.95 -0.22
N ALA A 16 -0.32 -12.08 -1.14
CA ALA A 16 -0.22 -12.35 -2.56
C ALA A 16 0.15 -11.08 -3.32
N GLY A 17 0.65 -11.24 -4.51
CA GLY A 17 1.02 -10.11 -5.34
C GLY A 17 1.11 -10.47 -6.81
N ALA A 18 1.13 -9.43 -7.63
CA ALA A 18 1.35 -9.51 -9.06
C ALA A 18 2.28 -8.38 -9.51
N LYS A 19 2.83 -8.50 -10.69
CA LYS A 19 3.60 -7.42 -11.30
C LYS A 19 2.69 -6.52 -12.13
N ILE A 20 2.74 -5.23 -11.88
CA ILE A 20 2.16 -4.19 -12.72
C ILE A 20 3.15 -3.77 -13.80
N ASP A 21 2.69 -2.99 -14.78
CA ASP A 21 3.54 -2.45 -15.84
C ASP A 21 4.67 -1.59 -15.23
N PRO A 22 5.95 -1.88 -15.54
CA PRO A 22 7.08 -1.10 -15.05
C PRO A 22 7.02 0.39 -15.43
N SER A 23 6.39 0.76 -16.53
CA SER A 23 6.25 2.17 -16.95
C SER A 23 5.37 2.97 -15.97
N VAL A 24 4.40 2.33 -15.32
CA VAL A 24 3.58 2.95 -14.28
C VAL A 24 4.43 3.27 -13.04
N CYS A 25 5.37 2.40 -12.70
CA CYS A 25 6.33 2.68 -11.62
C CYS A 25 7.23 3.88 -11.96
N ASP A 26 7.71 3.98 -13.21
CA ASP A 26 8.48 5.14 -13.67
C ASP A 26 7.63 6.42 -13.58
N GLY A 27 6.36 6.36 -13.95
CA GLY A 27 5.42 7.47 -13.81
C GLY A 27 5.27 7.92 -12.35
N MET A 28 5.17 6.99 -11.39
CA MET A 28 5.06 7.34 -9.96
C MET A 28 6.37 7.92 -9.40
N ILE A 29 7.53 7.43 -9.84
CA ILE A 29 8.83 8.01 -9.48
C ILE A 29 8.95 9.42 -10.04
N ASP A 30 8.58 9.63 -11.30
CA ASP A 30 8.57 10.94 -11.94
C ASP A 30 7.60 11.88 -11.21
N PHE A 31 6.39 11.41 -10.87
CA PHE A 31 5.42 12.17 -10.09
C PHE A 31 6.03 12.63 -8.75
N PHE A 32 6.65 11.73 -8.00
CA PHE A 32 7.32 12.10 -6.75
C PHE A 32 8.40 13.16 -6.95
N ASN A 33 9.21 13.04 -8.01
CA ASN A 33 10.32 13.96 -8.24
C ASN A 33 9.86 15.34 -8.71
N THR A 34 8.81 15.42 -9.54
CA THR A 34 8.39 16.64 -10.25
C THR A 34 7.19 17.35 -9.63
N CYS A 35 6.45 16.71 -8.72
CA CYS A 35 5.30 17.34 -8.07
C CYS A 35 5.76 18.43 -7.10
N GLU A 36 5.28 19.66 -7.34
CA GLU A 36 5.60 20.85 -6.54
C GLU A 36 4.46 21.28 -5.59
N TYR A 37 3.27 20.69 -5.73
CA TYR A 37 2.07 21.07 -4.95
C TYR A 37 1.72 20.09 -3.82
N LEU A 38 2.41 18.96 -3.72
CA LEU A 38 2.35 18.06 -2.55
C LEU A 38 3.67 18.11 -1.81
N GLU A 39 3.57 18.21 -0.50
CA GLU A 39 4.75 18.27 0.37
C GLU A 39 5.43 16.90 0.49
N LYS A 40 6.75 16.93 0.62
CA LYS A 40 7.60 15.80 0.92
C LYS A 40 8.11 15.97 2.34
N GLU A 41 7.67 15.10 3.22
CA GLU A 41 7.93 15.20 4.64
C GLU A 41 8.72 14.00 5.18
N PRO A 42 9.43 14.14 6.31
CA PRO A 42 9.98 12.99 7.00
C PRO A 42 8.88 11.98 7.33
N GLY A 43 9.13 10.70 7.04
CA GLY A 43 8.18 9.63 7.27
C GLY A 43 7.74 9.56 8.74
N GLN A 44 6.44 9.42 8.95
CA GLN A 44 5.83 9.32 10.27
C GLN A 44 5.45 7.86 10.59
N SER A 45 5.47 7.52 11.86
CA SER A 45 4.84 6.34 12.44
C SER A 45 3.71 6.79 13.38
N GLY A 46 2.97 5.87 13.99
CA GLY A 46 1.89 6.23 14.93
C GLY A 46 2.32 7.11 16.12
N ALA A 47 3.63 7.20 16.40
CA ALA A 47 4.22 8.06 17.44
C ALA A 47 4.76 9.41 16.90
N GLY A 48 4.58 9.68 15.59
CA GLY A 48 5.15 10.85 14.91
C GLY A 48 6.45 10.55 14.17
N VAL A 49 7.30 11.56 13.98
CA VAL A 49 8.60 11.41 13.30
C VAL A 49 9.63 10.87 14.28
N ASP A 50 10.08 9.64 14.05
CA ASP A 50 11.19 9.00 14.76
C ASP A 50 12.02 8.18 13.76
N LYS A 51 13.20 8.68 13.41
CA LYS A 51 14.08 8.04 12.43
C LYS A 51 14.64 6.70 12.91
N SER A 52 14.61 6.40 14.20
CA SER A 52 14.98 5.07 14.72
C SER A 52 13.89 4.02 14.50
N VAL A 53 12.65 4.46 14.21
CA VAL A 53 11.49 3.63 13.88
C VAL A 53 11.30 3.57 12.37
N LYS A 54 11.32 4.74 11.71
CA LYS A 54 11.13 4.88 10.27
C LYS A 54 11.96 6.03 9.73
N ASP A 55 12.89 5.75 8.83
CA ASP A 55 13.68 6.75 8.12
C ASP A 55 13.37 6.73 6.63
N SER A 56 12.46 7.60 6.23
CA SER A 56 12.00 7.81 4.84
C SER A 56 11.62 9.26 4.61
N ILE A 57 11.42 9.61 3.34
CA ILE A 57 10.74 10.81 2.89
C ILE A 57 9.44 10.37 2.23
N ASP A 58 8.32 10.84 2.75
CA ASP A 58 6.98 10.46 2.33
C ASP A 58 6.30 11.62 1.59
N MET A 59 5.52 11.29 0.55
CA MET A 59 4.58 12.18 -0.11
C MET A 59 3.19 11.56 0.00
N THR A 60 2.27 12.25 0.67
CA THR A 60 0.87 11.82 0.80
C THR A 60 0.05 12.23 -0.41
N ILE A 61 -0.59 11.26 -1.05
CA ILE A 61 -1.41 11.45 -2.25
C ILE A 61 -2.89 11.33 -1.88
N PRO A 62 -3.69 12.39 -2.07
CA PRO A 62 -5.15 12.30 -1.95
C PRO A 62 -5.75 11.33 -2.99
N VAL A 63 -6.71 10.50 -2.58
CA VAL A 63 -7.35 9.50 -3.47
C VAL A 63 -7.99 10.14 -4.71
N HIS A 64 -8.48 11.37 -4.59
CA HIS A 64 -9.17 12.06 -5.69
C HIS A 64 -8.24 12.94 -6.54
N LEU A 65 -6.92 12.81 -6.36
CA LEU A 65 -5.96 13.59 -7.13
C LEU A 65 -6.08 13.26 -8.63
N ARG A 66 -6.22 14.31 -9.44
CA ARG A 66 -6.28 14.22 -10.91
C ARG A 66 -4.89 14.43 -11.50
N ASP A 67 -4.16 13.34 -11.65
CA ASP A 67 -2.89 13.25 -12.35
C ASP A 67 -2.86 11.93 -13.09
N SER A 68 -2.56 11.94 -14.37
CA SER A 68 -2.62 10.73 -15.22
C SER A 68 -1.70 9.61 -14.76
N ARG A 69 -0.57 9.93 -14.09
CA ARG A 69 0.37 8.95 -13.53
C ARG A 69 -0.24 8.24 -12.33
N VAL A 70 -0.92 9.00 -11.47
CA VAL A 70 -1.62 8.49 -10.29
C VAL A 70 -2.84 7.67 -10.71
N GLU A 71 -3.62 8.15 -11.68
CA GLU A 71 -4.79 7.43 -12.22
C GLU A 71 -4.37 6.09 -12.85
N ALA A 72 -3.28 6.06 -13.63
CA ALA A 72 -2.74 4.83 -14.19
C ALA A 72 -2.27 3.84 -13.11
N PHE A 73 -1.67 4.34 -12.03
CA PHE A 73 -1.29 3.50 -10.89
C PHE A 73 -2.51 2.88 -10.20
N ILE A 74 -3.55 3.67 -9.92
CA ILE A 74 -4.79 3.20 -9.28
C ILE A 74 -5.48 2.14 -10.16
N GLU A 75 -5.49 2.32 -11.48
CA GLU A 75 -6.02 1.33 -12.42
C GLU A 75 -5.28 -0.01 -12.31
N GLN A 76 -3.94 0.01 -12.31
CA GLN A 76 -3.14 -1.21 -12.16
C GLN A 76 -3.34 -1.88 -10.79
N LEU A 77 -3.42 -1.08 -9.72
CA LEU A 77 -3.73 -1.58 -8.37
C LEU A 77 -5.09 -2.31 -8.35
N ALA A 78 -6.10 -1.77 -9.04
CA ALA A 78 -7.41 -2.41 -9.14
C ALA A 78 -7.33 -3.79 -9.82
N TYR A 79 -6.54 -3.95 -10.87
CA TYR A 79 -6.33 -5.26 -11.50
C TYR A 79 -5.67 -6.27 -10.56
N VAL A 80 -4.63 -5.84 -9.81
CA VAL A 80 -3.99 -6.71 -8.81
C VAL A 80 -4.99 -7.11 -7.71
N THR A 81 -5.82 -6.16 -7.27
CA THR A 81 -6.85 -6.41 -6.26
C THR A 81 -7.90 -7.40 -6.75
N MET A 82 -8.36 -7.29 -8.00
CA MET A 82 -9.29 -8.26 -8.59
C MET A 82 -8.68 -9.67 -8.65
N ALA A 83 -7.41 -9.79 -9.05
CA ALA A 83 -6.70 -11.07 -9.04
C ALA A 83 -6.54 -11.63 -7.61
N TYR A 84 -6.32 -10.77 -6.61
CA TYR A 84 -6.31 -11.16 -5.20
C TYR A 84 -7.68 -11.72 -4.75
N ILE A 85 -8.80 -11.07 -5.16
CA ILE A 85 -10.16 -11.51 -4.85
C ILE A 85 -10.46 -12.87 -5.49
N GLU A 86 -10.03 -13.12 -6.71
CA GLU A 86 -10.18 -14.43 -7.35
C GLU A 86 -9.53 -15.54 -6.52
N ARG A 87 -8.36 -15.28 -5.94
CA ARG A 87 -7.66 -16.23 -5.08
C ARG A 87 -8.26 -16.32 -3.68
N TYR A 88 -8.71 -15.19 -3.12
CA TYR A 88 -9.26 -15.08 -1.77
C TYR A 88 -10.66 -14.44 -1.79
N PRO A 89 -11.69 -15.18 -2.26
CA PRO A 89 -13.01 -14.61 -2.53
C PRO A 89 -13.74 -14.06 -1.30
N GLY A 90 -13.29 -14.41 -0.09
CA GLY A 90 -13.81 -13.84 1.15
C GLY A 90 -13.60 -12.31 1.23
N PHE A 91 -12.48 -11.81 0.72
CA PHE A 91 -12.22 -10.37 0.69
C PHE A 91 -13.23 -9.61 -0.20
N GLY A 92 -13.59 -10.17 -1.36
CA GLY A 92 -14.57 -9.58 -2.27
C GLY A 92 -16.02 -9.56 -1.75
N LYS A 93 -16.30 -10.20 -0.59
CA LYS A 93 -17.64 -10.19 0.05
C LYS A 93 -17.80 -9.10 1.11
N MET A 94 -16.73 -8.40 1.42
CA MET A 94 -16.74 -7.33 2.44
C MET A 94 -16.95 -5.97 1.77
N ALA A 95 -17.56 -5.04 2.49
CA ALA A 95 -17.70 -3.66 2.03
C ALA A 95 -16.42 -2.88 2.38
N TRP A 96 -15.60 -2.64 1.38
CA TRP A 96 -14.34 -1.88 1.48
C TRP A 96 -14.16 -1.01 0.24
N ASP A 97 -13.35 0.02 0.37
CA ASP A 97 -12.97 0.89 -0.75
C ASP A 97 -11.61 1.57 -0.47
N LEU A 98 -11.04 2.18 -1.51
CA LEU A 98 -9.87 3.04 -1.43
C LEU A 98 -10.33 4.46 -1.10
N VAL A 99 -10.50 4.78 0.18
CA VAL A 99 -11.04 6.07 0.65
C VAL A 99 -10.00 6.95 1.36
N ALA A 100 -8.96 6.34 1.93
CA ALA A 100 -7.90 7.06 2.62
C ALA A 100 -6.78 7.48 1.67
N PRO A 101 -6.10 8.61 1.91
CA PRO A 101 -4.88 8.97 1.21
C PRO A 101 -3.82 7.85 1.33
N PHE A 102 -2.95 7.76 0.34
CA PHE A 102 -1.85 6.80 0.30
C PHE A 102 -0.51 7.50 0.09
N ASN A 103 0.61 6.80 0.27
CA ASN A 103 1.92 7.43 0.30
C ASN A 103 2.88 6.86 -0.75
N ILE A 104 3.63 7.74 -1.41
CA ILE A 104 4.92 7.37 -1.98
C ILE A 104 5.95 7.56 -0.87
N GLN A 105 6.79 6.54 -0.65
CA GLN A 105 7.83 6.57 0.37
C GLN A 105 9.18 6.30 -0.29
N LYS A 106 10.10 7.22 -0.06
CA LYS A 106 11.49 7.12 -0.51
C LYS A 106 12.38 6.85 0.69
N TYR A 107 13.12 5.75 0.63
CA TYR A 107 14.13 5.37 1.60
C TYR A 107 15.50 5.54 0.95
N GLU A 108 16.31 6.43 1.51
CA GLU A 108 17.71 6.58 1.08
C GLU A 108 18.54 5.36 1.54
N PRO A 109 19.74 5.12 0.99
CA PRO A 109 20.62 4.06 1.47
C PRO A 109 20.76 4.07 2.99
N GLY A 110 20.49 2.94 3.62
CA GLY A 110 20.47 2.81 5.08
C GLY A 110 19.12 3.09 5.74
N GLY A 111 18.19 3.72 5.03
CA GLY A 111 16.82 3.96 5.52
C GLY A 111 15.95 2.71 5.51
N GLY A 112 14.85 2.75 6.25
CA GLY A 112 13.90 1.64 6.37
C GLY A 112 12.73 1.94 7.30
N TYR A 113 11.83 0.98 7.42
CA TYR A 113 10.83 0.94 8.48
C TYR A 113 11.21 -0.19 9.43
N PHE A 114 12.03 0.15 10.43
CA PHE A 114 12.76 -0.81 11.26
C PHE A 114 11.88 -1.52 12.28
N ALA A 115 10.82 -0.85 12.76
CA ALA A 115 9.93 -1.43 13.73
C ALA A 115 9.01 -2.46 13.10
N LEU A 116 8.88 -3.61 13.78
CA LEU A 116 7.80 -4.55 13.49
C LEU A 116 6.46 -3.92 13.84
N HIS A 117 5.56 -3.88 12.87
CA HIS A 117 4.25 -3.26 13.02
C HIS A 117 3.17 -4.01 12.24
N THR A 118 1.94 -3.70 12.56
CA THR A 118 0.77 -3.98 11.72
C THR A 118 0.05 -2.68 11.42
N GLU A 119 -0.79 -2.69 10.42
CA GLU A 119 -1.48 -1.49 9.97
C GLU A 119 -2.52 -0.95 10.96
N LYS A 120 -2.93 -1.78 11.93
CA LYS A 120 -3.91 -1.46 12.97
C LYS A 120 -3.28 -1.22 14.37
N MET A 121 -1.95 -1.23 14.50
CA MET A 121 -1.28 -0.94 15.79
C MET A 121 -1.36 0.52 16.23
N SER A 122 -1.75 1.41 15.35
CA SER A 122 -1.90 2.83 15.67
C SER A 122 -3.13 3.06 16.54
N ALA A 123 -3.00 3.90 17.56
CA ALA A 123 -4.12 4.42 18.36
C ALA A 123 -5.03 5.39 17.58
N HIS A 124 -4.69 5.73 16.34
CA HIS A 124 -5.50 6.60 15.49
C HIS A 124 -6.78 5.86 15.09
N PRO A 125 -7.96 6.46 15.30
CA PRO A 125 -9.25 5.85 14.93
C PRO A 125 -9.32 5.41 13.45
N GLU A 126 -8.69 6.16 12.56
CA GLU A 126 -8.63 5.87 11.13
C GLU A 126 -7.96 4.52 10.82
N ALA A 127 -6.94 4.12 11.62
CA ALA A 127 -6.26 2.84 11.42
C ALA A 127 -7.16 1.63 11.74
N THR A 128 -8.21 1.80 12.53
CA THR A 128 -9.11 0.70 12.91
C THR A 128 -9.95 0.20 11.75
N ASN A 129 -10.20 1.03 10.74
CA ASN A 129 -11.00 0.67 9.58
C ASN A 129 -10.20 -0.06 8.48
N ARG A 130 -8.88 -0.07 8.55
CA ARG A 130 -8.04 -0.73 7.55
C ARG A 130 -8.34 -2.23 7.50
N VAL A 131 -8.68 -2.73 6.33
CA VAL A 131 -8.97 -4.16 6.13
C VAL A 131 -7.84 -4.86 5.41
N MET A 132 -7.22 -4.19 4.46
CA MET A 132 -6.17 -4.72 3.61
C MET A 132 -5.09 -3.66 3.40
N ALA A 133 -3.84 -4.04 3.55
CA ALA A 133 -2.71 -3.23 3.10
C ALA A 133 -2.32 -3.63 1.68
N TRP A 134 -1.82 -2.68 0.93
CA TRP A 134 -1.20 -2.91 -0.35
C TRP A 134 0.08 -2.07 -0.48
N MET A 135 1.05 -2.60 -1.22
CA MET A 135 2.32 -1.92 -1.46
C MET A 135 2.89 -2.34 -2.82
N THR A 136 3.43 -1.37 -3.55
CA THR A 136 4.14 -1.60 -4.81
C THR A 136 5.59 -1.15 -4.68
N TYR A 137 6.54 -2.00 -5.03
CA TYR A 137 7.93 -1.59 -5.21
C TYR A 137 8.08 -0.83 -6.53
N LEU A 138 8.48 0.43 -6.47
CA LEU A 138 8.66 1.27 -7.66
C LEU A 138 9.98 1.01 -8.37
N ASN A 139 10.98 0.51 -7.65
CA ASN A 139 12.28 0.10 -8.20
C ASN A 139 12.71 -1.25 -7.66
N THR A 140 13.63 -1.89 -8.36
CA THR A 140 14.35 -3.07 -7.87
C THR A 140 15.46 -2.64 -6.93
N VAL A 141 15.72 -3.43 -5.89
CA VAL A 141 16.86 -3.30 -4.98
C VAL A 141 17.55 -4.64 -4.93
N GLU A 142 18.86 -4.66 -5.21
CA GLU A 142 19.61 -5.91 -5.31
C GLU A 142 20.04 -6.46 -3.94
N GLU A 143 20.39 -5.56 -3.00
CA GLU A 143 20.85 -5.94 -1.67
C GLU A 143 19.95 -5.34 -0.58
N GLY A 144 19.30 -6.22 0.19
CA GLY A 144 18.41 -5.80 1.28
C GLY A 144 17.08 -5.24 0.80
N GLY A 145 16.49 -4.33 1.57
CA GLY A 145 15.24 -3.63 1.23
C GLY A 145 13.97 -4.48 1.29
N GLU A 146 14.05 -5.74 1.67
CA GLU A 146 12.93 -6.67 1.66
C GLU A 146 11.82 -6.24 2.63
N THR A 147 10.60 -6.68 2.36
CA THR A 147 9.51 -6.68 3.34
C THR A 147 9.48 -8.04 4.03
N TYR A 148 9.65 -8.03 5.34
CA TYR A 148 9.77 -9.24 6.15
C TYR A 148 8.53 -9.44 7.01
N PHE A 149 7.92 -10.63 6.91
CA PHE A 149 6.79 -11.11 7.68
C PHE A 149 7.24 -12.29 8.55
N PRO A 150 7.59 -12.06 9.83
CA PRO A 150 8.16 -13.11 10.67
C PRO A 150 7.19 -14.28 10.94
N THR A 151 5.91 -14.00 11.14
CA THR A 151 4.89 -15.03 11.39
C THR A 151 4.71 -15.96 10.19
N GLN A 152 4.72 -15.41 8.98
CA GLN A 152 4.63 -16.16 7.74
C GLN A 152 5.99 -16.69 7.25
N GLN A 153 7.08 -16.33 7.94
CA GLN A 153 8.46 -16.64 7.55
C GLN A 153 8.78 -16.20 6.11
N ALA A 154 8.13 -15.14 5.65
CA ALA A 154 8.28 -14.62 4.30
C ALA A 154 9.18 -13.38 4.27
N LYS A 155 10.13 -13.35 3.35
CA LYS A 155 11.04 -12.23 3.10
C LYS A 155 11.02 -11.91 1.62
N ILE A 156 10.35 -10.82 1.26
CA ILE A 156 10.00 -10.51 -0.12
C ILE A 156 10.94 -9.44 -0.65
N LYS A 157 11.71 -9.80 -1.69
CA LYS A 157 12.66 -8.88 -2.33
C LYS A 157 11.97 -7.78 -3.11
N PRO A 158 12.47 -6.53 -3.05
CA PRO A 158 12.02 -5.45 -3.92
C PRO A 158 12.30 -5.79 -5.39
N ALA A 159 11.24 -5.88 -6.17
CA ALA A 159 11.30 -6.00 -7.62
C ALA A 159 10.36 -4.97 -8.23
N LYS A 160 10.84 -4.16 -9.16
CA LYS A 160 10.05 -3.10 -9.79
C LYS A 160 8.74 -3.65 -10.34
N GLY A 161 7.64 -3.01 -9.96
CA GLY A 161 6.28 -3.38 -10.32
C GLY A 161 5.65 -4.45 -9.43
N LEU A 162 6.40 -5.13 -8.58
CA LEU A 162 5.81 -6.10 -7.66
C LEU A 162 4.89 -5.39 -6.68
N THR A 163 3.59 -5.67 -6.80
CA THR A 163 2.54 -5.15 -5.94
C THR A 163 2.06 -6.27 -5.03
N LEU A 164 2.08 -6.03 -3.72
CA LEU A 164 1.68 -6.97 -2.69
C LEU A 164 0.38 -6.52 -2.04
N LEU A 165 -0.47 -7.47 -1.65
CA LEU A 165 -1.62 -7.28 -0.78
C LEU A 165 -1.53 -8.25 0.39
N TRP A 166 -1.91 -7.77 1.60
CA TRP A 166 -2.00 -8.58 2.81
C TRP A 166 -3.01 -7.99 3.79
N PRO A 167 -3.65 -8.84 4.63
CA PRO A 167 -4.57 -8.36 5.67
C PRO A 167 -3.89 -7.36 6.62
N ALA A 168 -4.61 -6.28 6.96
CA ALA A 168 -4.09 -5.20 7.81
C ALA A 168 -3.97 -5.58 9.31
N ASP A 169 -4.41 -6.77 9.69
CA ASP A 169 -4.55 -7.21 11.08
C ASP A 169 -3.23 -7.67 11.72
N TRP A 170 -3.30 -7.85 13.05
CA TRP A 170 -2.20 -8.30 13.91
C TRP A 170 -1.53 -9.60 13.45
N THR A 171 -2.20 -10.40 12.65
CA THR A 171 -1.69 -11.64 12.05
C THR A 171 -0.57 -11.41 11.05
N HIS A 172 -0.45 -10.19 10.50
CA HIS A 172 0.51 -9.82 9.46
C HIS A 172 1.52 -8.78 9.97
N LEU A 173 2.12 -9.08 11.13
CA LEU A 173 3.25 -8.29 11.64
C LEU A 173 4.38 -8.27 10.61
N HIS A 174 4.90 -7.09 10.26
CA HIS A 174 5.95 -6.95 9.25
C HIS A 174 6.85 -5.74 9.51
N GLN A 175 7.97 -5.70 8.79
CA GLN A 175 8.91 -4.57 8.76
C GLN A 175 9.57 -4.43 7.39
N GLY A 176 10.04 -3.22 7.09
CA GLY A 176 10.89 -2.96 5.92
C GLY A 176 12.36 -3.10 6.29
N CYS A 177 13.05 -4.08 5.71
CA CYS A 177 14.48 -4.24 5.86
C CYS A 177 15.25 -3.08 5.20
N VAL A 178 16.45 -2.84 5.69
CA VAL A 178 17.37 -1.83 5.15
C VAL A 178 17.88 -2.25 3.77
N ALA A 179 17.94 -1.30 2.85
CA ALA A 179 18.75 -1.37 1.64
C ALA A 179 20.03 -0.57 1.91
N PRO A 180 21.18 -1.21 2.13
CA PRO A 180 22.36 -0.51 2.66
C PRO A 180 23.00 0.45 1.65
N ASN A 181 22.89 0.14 0.35
CA ASN A 181 23.62 0.82 -0.71
C ASN A 181 22.75 1.43 -1.78
N GLU A 182 21.44 1.22 -1.73
CA GLU A 182 20.51 1.62 -2.78
C GLU A 182 19.29 2.36 -2.21
N THR A 183 18.79 3.32 -2.99
CA THR A 183 17.50 3.95 -2.71
C THR A 183 16.38 2.96 -2.98
N LYS A 184 15.45 2.82 -2.04
CA LYS A 184 14.21 2.07 -2.22
C LYS A 184 13.03 3.03 -2.30
N MET A 185 12.16 2.84 -3.29
CA MET A 185 10.92 3.59 -3.41
C MET A 185 9.73 2.65 -3.48
N ILE A 186 8.68 2.98 -2.74
CA ILE A 186 7.42 2.24 -2.73
C ILE A 186 6.23 3.19 -2.83
N VAL A 187 5.10 2.67 -3.29
CA VAL A 187 3.77 3.24 -3.01
C VAL A 187 3.06 2.30 -2.06
N THR A 188 2.44 2.82 -1.01
CA THR A 188 1.70 2.02 -0.03
C THR A 188 0.45 2.72 0.45
N GLY A 189 -0.58 1.95 0.76
CA GLY A 189 -1.86 2.43 1.26
C GLY A 189 -2.74 1.27 1.74
N TRP A 190 -4.00 1.58 1.94
CA TRP A 190 -4.94 0.66 2.55
C TRP A 190 -6.27 0.67 1.80
N TYR A 191 -6.98 -0.45 1.88
CA TYR A 191 -8.42 -0.49 1.71
C TYR A 191 -9.06 -0.46 3.09
N ASP A 192 -10.06 0.40 3.25
CA ASP A 192 -10.77 0.59 4.50
C ASP A 192 -12.18 0.02 4.40
N TYR A 193 -12.71 -0.48 5.53
CA TYR A 193 -14.13 -0.79 5.63
C TYR A 193 -14.95 0.47 5.42
N VAL A 194 -15.94 0.38 4.54
CA VAL A 194 -16.95 1.42 4.34
C VAL A 194 -18.26 0.98 4.97
N GLY A 195 -18.81 1.84 5.84
CA GLY A 195 -20.07 1.54 6.51
C GLY A 195 -21.24 1.51 5.51
N THR A 196 -22.17 0.58 5.71
CA THR A 196 -23.39 0.48 4.89
C THR A 196 -24.35 1.66 5.12
N THR A 197 -24.07 2.54 6.07
CA THR A 197 -24.90 3.71 6.42
C THR A 197 -24.84 4.82 5.38
N ASP A 198 -23.76 4.98 4.63
CA ASP A 198 -23.64 6.08 3.66
C ASP A 198 -24.44 5.83 2.38
N THR A 199 -24.59 4.58 1.95
CA THR A 199 -25.37 4.24 0.77
C THR A 199 -26.89 4.40 0.99
N ARG A 200 -27.39 4.25 2.22
CA ARG A 200 -28.81 4.48 2.53
C ARG A 200 -29.16 5.95 2.63
N SER A 201 -28.26 6.80 3.08
CA SER A 201 -28.49 8.25 3.14
C SER A 201 -28.53 8.89 1.76
N LEU A 202 -27.74 8.41 0.81
CA LEU A 202 -27.76 8.87 -0.58
C LEU A 202 -29.06 8.47 -1.31
N LEU A 203 -29.54 7.25 -1.10
CA LEU A 203 -30.81 6.77 -1.69
C LEU A 203 -32.04 7.43 -1.07
N GLN A 204 -31.97 7.91 0.17
CA GLN A 204 -33.07 8.62 0.82
C GLN A 204 -33.19 10.09 0.39
N GLN A 205 -32.11 10.71 -0.08
CA GLN A 205 -32.13 12.07 -0.62
C GLN A 205 -32.78 12.14 -2.02
N GLU A 206 -32.67 11.08 -2.83
CA GLU A 206 -33.31 11.03 -4.15
C GLU A 206 -34.82 10.77 -4.09
N THR A 207 -35.33 10.17 -3.01
CA THR A 207 -36.76 9.89 -2.86
C THR A 207 -37.57 11.00 -2.15
N SER A 208 -36.91 12.09 -1.71
CA SER A 208 -37.55 13.20 -1.00
C SER A 208 -37.80 14.43 -1.89
N THR A 209 -37.63 14.32 -3.20
CA THR A 209 -37.81 15.38 -4.19
C THR A 209 -38.91 15.06 -5.22
N GLU A 210 -39.90 14.27 -4.85
CA GLU A 210 -41.19 14.16 -5.59
C GLU A 210 -42.36 14.72 -4.80
#